data_333ffd179b8664033e456a27151e77f1
#
_entry.id   333ffd179b8664033e456a27151e77f1
#
_cell.length_a   1.000
_cell.length_b   1.000
_cell.length_c   1.000
_cell.angle_alpha   90.00
_cell.angle_beta   90.00
_cell.angle_gamma   90.00
#
_symmetry.space_group_name_H-M   'P 1'
#
loop_
_entity.id
_entity.type
_entity.pdbx_description
1 polymer ?
#
loop_
_entity_poly.entity_id
_entity_poly.type
_entity_poly.pdbx_seq_one_letter_code
_entity_poly.pdbx_strand_id
1 'polypeptide(L)'
;MAKVERYGPGQTATRFDPGDFILTHRYRPIAGMIRIAQELRFHGPDSGYARWTHCALVVEDDGAIVEAESLGVERGRISKYTSREYHLVRLGDEFGPDGRKRAVDYATAQVGQAFGFLALAGAALFLLFGLHVRLMRGDHQICSGLVVRALQKGGLLQGADPALMLPADLAKIYEVKP
;
A
#
# COMPACT_ATOMS: atom_id res chain seq x y z
N MET A 1 -10.47 11.34 11.44
CA MET A 1 -10.98 10.04 10.94
C MET A 1 -10.73 9.96 9.44
N ALA A 2 -10.20 8.87 8.91
CA ALA A 2 -9.93 8.74 7.48
C ALA A 2 -11.25 8.68 6.68
N LYS A 3 -11.21 9.19 5.44
CA LYS A 3 -12.32 9.15 4.47
C LYS A 3 -11.87 8.38 3.23
N VAL A 4 -12.73 7.49 2.73
CA VAL A 4 -12.46 6.72 1.51
C VAL A 4 -13.27 7.31 0.35
N GLU A 5 -12.57 7.66 -0.72
CA GLU A 5 -13.18 8.12 -1.98
C GLU A 5 -12.94 7.07 -3.06
N ARG A 6 -14.00 6.71 -3.80
CA ARG A 6 -14.00 5.63 -4.80
C ARG A 6 -13.99 6.24 -6.20
N TYR A 7 -13.10 5.73 -7.04
CA TYR A 7 -12.96 6.15 -8.43
C TYR A 7 -13.00 4.92 -9.33
N GLY A 8 -14.01 4.86 -10.17
CA GLY A 8 -14.14 3.83 -11.21
C GLY A 8 -13.31 4.15 -12.46
N PRO A 9 -13.30 3.23 -13.44
CA PRO A 9 -12.62 3.47 -14.72
C PRO A 9 -13.08 4.78 -15.38
N GLY A 10 -12.13 5.60 -15.83
CA GLY A 10 -12.36 6.92 -16.42
C GLY A 10 -12.55 8.06 -15.41
N GLN A 11 -12.59 7.76 -14.12
CA GLN A 11 -12.72 8.76 -13.06
C GLN A 11 -11.37 9.07 -12.41
N THR A 12 -11.20 10.29 -11.92
CA THR A 12 -10.02 10.68 -11.14
C THR A 12 -10.40 11.70 -10.07
N ALA A 13 -9.64 11.72 -8.99
CA ALA A 13 -9.76 12.76 -7.98
C ALA A 13 -9.33 14.11 -8.57
N THR A 14 -10.00 15.16 -8.13
CA THR A 14 -9.69 16.56 -8.52
C THR A 14 -8.68 17.21 -7.58
N ARG A 15 -8.46 16.63 -6.41
CA ARG A 15 -7.54 17.11 -5.39
C ARG A 15 -6.81 15.93 -4.76
N PHE A 16 -5.54 16.12 -4.46
CA PHE A 16 -4.70 15.16 -3.75
C PHE A 16 -4.04 15.87 -2.57
N ASP A 17 -3.98 15.20 -1.43
CA ASP A 17 -3.26 15.70 -0.27
C ASP A 17 -2.03 14.78 -0.04
N PRO A 18 -0.80 15.32 -0.04
CA PRO A 18 0.40 14.52 0.23
C PRO A 18 0.28 13.78 1.58
N GLY A 19 0.72 12.52 1.58
CA GLY A 19 0.57 11.62 2.72
C GLY A 19 -0.69 10.73 2.67
N ASP A 20 -1.68 11.04 1.83
CA ASP A 20 -2.77 10.12 1.53
C ASP A 20 -2.25 8.92 0.73
N PHE A 21 -3.03 7.86 0.58
CA PHE A 21 -2.61 6.72 -0.22
C PHE A 21 -3.77 6.14 -1.03
N ILE A 22 -3.43 5.41 -2.08
CA ILE A 22 -4.41 4.68 -2.89
C ILE A 22 -4.32 3.18 -2.67
N LEU A 23 -5.47 2.52 -2.82
CA LEU A 23 -5.60 1.09 -2.97
C LEU A 23 -6.18 0.77 -4.34
N THR A 24 -5.61 -0.21 -5.03
CA THR A 24 -6.08 -0.66 -6.34
C THR A 24 -5.85 -2.16 -6.49
N HIS A 25 -6.48 -2.75 -7.49
CA HIS A 25 -6.23 -4.14 -7.84
C HIS A 25 -5.46 -4.23 -9.16
N ARG A 26 -4.55 -5.20 -9.26
CA ARG A 26 -3.71 -5.43 -10.43
C ARG A 26 -3.80 -6.87 -10.91
N TYR A 27 -3.72 -7.04 -12.22
CA TYR A 27 -3.68 -8.35 -12.88
C TYR A 27 -2.26 -8.64 -13.39
N ARG A 28 -1.29 -8.74 -12.47
CA ARG A 28 0.08 -9.17 -12.77
C ARG A 28 0.40 -10.45 -11.99
N PRO A 29 1.36 -11.30 -12.42
CA PRO A 29 1.67 -12.56 -11.73
C PRO A 29 1.91 -12.39 -10.22
N ILE A 30 2.64 -11.35 -9.82
CA ILE A 30 2.90 -11.03 -8.40
C ILE A 30 1.60 -10.66 -7.67
N ALA A 31 0.73 -9.89 -8.31
CA ALA A 31 -0.56 -9.54 -7.74
C ALA A 31 -1.46 -10.79 -7.54
N GLY A 32 -1.33 -11.78 -8.42
CA GLY A 32 -2.00 -13.08 -8.27
C GLY A 32 -1.53 -13.83 -7.02
N MET A 33 -0.23 -13.86 -6.76
CA MET A 33 0.32 -14.48 -5.53
C MET A 33 -0.14 -13.73 -4.26
N ILE A 34 -0.11 -12.40 -4.28
CA ILE A 34 -0.62 -11.58 -3.18
C ILE A 34 -2.11 -11.90 -2.93
N ARG A 35 -2.90 -11.97 -4.00
CA ARG A 35 -4.32 -12.27 -3.90
C ARG A 35 -4.59 -13.64 -3.28
N ILE A 36 -3.91 -14.69 -3.71
CA ILE A 36 -4.05 -16.04 -3.14
C ILE A 36 -3.71 -16.02 -1.64
N ALA A 37 -2.59 -15.41 -1.25
CA ALA A 37 -2.20 -15.29 0.14
C ALA A 37 -3.25 -14.52 0.97
N GLN A 38 -3.84 -13.48 0.39
CA GLN A 38 -4.90 -12.70 1.04
C GLN A 38 -6.22 -13.48 1.14
N GLU A 39 -6.63 -14.21 0.10
CA GLU A 39 -7.83 -15.05 0.11
C GLU A 39 -7.75 -16.15 1.17
N LEU A 40 -6.55 -16.68 1.44
CA LEU A 40 -6.33 -17.65 2.53
C LEU A 40 -6.40 -17.02 3.92
N ARG A 41 -6.15 -15.73 4.06
CA ARG A 41 -6.15 -15.02 5.35
C ARG A 41 -7.48 -14.33 5.64
N PHE A 42 -8.14 -13.80 4.64
CA PHE A 42 -9.38 -13.03 4.76
C PHE A 42 -10.58 -13.86 4.35
N HIS A 43 -11.37 -14.31 5.31
CA HIS A 43 -12.54 -15.16 5.11
C HIS A 43 -13.84 -14.50 5.58
N GLY A 44 -14.97 -15.06 5.15
CA GLY A 44 -16.29 -14.61 5.59
C GLY A 44 -16.52 -13.12 5.30
N PRO A 45 -16.91 -12.31 6.29
CA PRO A 45 -17.19 -10.87 6.10
C PRO A 45 -16.00 -10.05 5.60
N ASP A 46 -14.78 -10.51 5.84
CA ASP A 46 -13.55 -9.83 5.48
C ASP A 46 -13.02 -10.22 4.09
N SER A 47 -13.62 -11.21 3.42
CA SER A 47 -13.15 -11.73 2.12
C SER A 47 -13.04 -10.65 1.04
N GLY A 48 -13.90 -9.62 1.09
CA GLY A 48 -13.88 -8.51 0.15
C GLY A 48 -12.58 -7.71 0.15
N TYR A 49 -11.85 -7.66 1.28
CA TYR A 49 -10.59 -6.93 1.34
C TYR A 49 -9.47 -7.57 0.53
N ALA A 50 -9.53 -8.90 0.28
CA ALA A 50 -8.53 -9.64 -0.47
C ALA A 50 -8.40 -9.18 -1.94
N ARG A 51 -9.33 -8.40 -2.46
CA ARG A 51 -9.26 -7.85 -3.83
C ARG A 51 -8.15 -6.80 -4.01
N TRP A 52 -7.77 -6.11 -2.93
CA TRP A 52 -6.78 -5.05 -3.00
C TRP A 52 -5.39 -5.65 -3.04
N THR A 53 -4.71 -5.54 -4.18
CA THR A 53 -3.41 -6.20 -4.40
C THR A 53 -2.25 -5.22 -4.57
N HIS A 54 -2.53 -3.91 -4.51
CA HIS A 54 -1.51 -2.87 -4.64
C HIS A 54 -1.92 -1.60 -3.92
N CYS A 55 -0.92 -0.84 -3.45
CA CYS A 55 -1.08 0.49 -2.86
C CYS A 55 0.10 1.38 -3.19
N ALA A 56 -0.14 2.70 -3.14
CA ALA A 56 0.86 3.74 -3.40
C ALA A 56 0.60 4.96 -2.53
N LEU A 57 1.65 5.64 -2.07
CA LEU A 57 1.55 6.87 -1.29
C LEU A 57 1.49 8.09 -2.21
N VAL A 58 0.56 9.00 -1.96
CA VAL A 58 0.51 10.31 -2.61
C VAL A 58 1.60 11.20 -2.05
N VAL A 59 2.41 11.81 -2.91
CA VAL A 59 3.56 12.63 -2.49
C VAL A 59 3.46 14.09 -2.91
N GLU A 60 2.58 14.43 -3.85
CA GLU A 60 2.32 15.80 -4.29
C GLU A 60 0.83 16.03 -4.58
N ASP A 61 0.40 17.28 -4.56
CA ASP A 61 -0.98 17.70 -4.77
C ASP A 61 -1.47 17.55 -6.23
N ASP A 62 -0.54 17.35 -7.16
CA ASP A 62 -0.78 17.06 -8.57
C ASP A 62 -1.04 15.57 -8.87
N GLY A 63 -1.11 14.73 -7.82
CA GLY A 63 -1.33 13.30 -7.93
C GLY A 63 -0.06 12.48 -8.23
N ALA A 64 1.13 13.03 -7.98
CA ALA A 64 2.35 12.23 -7.96
C ALA A 64 2.31 11.24 -6.79
N ILE A 65 2.78 10.02 -7.05
CA ILE A 65 2.81 8.92 -6.06
C ILE A 65 4.21 8.30 -6.00
N VAL A 66 4.49 7.66 -4.87
CA VAL A 66 5.62 6.73 -4.72
C VAL A 66 5.06 5.35 -4.39
N GLU A 67 5.56 4.35 -5.09
CA GLU A 67 5.09 2.97 -5.01
C GLU A 67 6.22 1.96 -5.21
N ALA A 68 6.09 0.77 -4.63
CA ALA A 68 7.00 -0.33 -4.88
C ALA A 68 6.42 -1.21 -6.00
N GLU A 69 7.12 -1.24 -7.12
CA GLU A 69 6.83 -2.03 -8.32
C GLU A 69 7.82 -3.18 -8.48
N SER A 70 7.60 -4.04 -9.47
CA SER A 70 8.44 -5.22 -9.69
C SER A 70 9.93 -4.92 -9.90
N LEU A 71 10.28 -3.74 -10.38
CA LEU A 71 11.67 -3.32 -10.62
C LEU A 71 12.26 -2.49 -9.46
N GLY A 72 11.45 -2.09 -8.49
CA GLY A 72 11.89 -1.30 -7.35
C GLY A 72 10.87 -0.26 -6.93
N VAL A 73 11.30 0.64 -6.05
CA VAL A 73 10.51 1.79 -5.64
C VAL A 73 10.64 2.89 -6.69
N GLU A 74 9.53 3.31 -7.24
CA GLU A 74 9.48 4.32 -8.30
C GLU A 74 8.51 5.45 -7.98
N ARG A 75 8.75 6.60 -8.63
CA ARG A 75 7.81 7.70 -8.67
C ARG A 75 6.91 7.54 -9.89
N GLY A 76 5.61 7.66 -9.68
CA GLY A 76 4.59 7.58 -10.71
C GLY A 76 3.53 8.65 -10.56
N ARG A 77 2.40 8.46 -11.24
CA ARG A 77 1.22 9.32 -11.12
C ARG A 77 -0.05 8.48 -10.98
N ILE A 78 -1.03 8.97 -10.24
CA ILE A 78 -2.33 8.33 -10.09
C ILE A 78 -3.03 8.16 -11.45
N SER A 79 -2.75 9.04 -12.41
CA SER A 79 -3.32 8.95 -13.77
C SER A 79 -3.08 7.60 -14.45
N LYS A 80 -2.03 6.86 -14.08
CA LYS A 80 -1.80 5.50 -14.61
C LYS A 80 -2.87 4.49 -14.16
N TYR A 81 -3.67 4.83 -13.15
CA TYR A 81 -4.74 3.98 -12.61
C TYR A 81 -6.14 4.36 -13.08
N THR A 82 -6.30 5.46 -13.86
CA THR A 82 -7.60 5.94 -14.32
C THR A 82 -8.34 4.97 -15.26
N SER A 83 -7.65 4.01 -15.88
CA SER A 83 -8.28 2.92 -16.64
C SER A 83 -8.88 1.82 -15.76
N ARG A 84 -8.74 1.91 -14.44
CA ARG A 84 -9.13 0.90 -13.45
C ARG A 84 -9.81 1.55 -12.27
N GLU A 85 -10.38 0.72 -11.39
CA GLU A 85 -10.85 1.16 -10.10
C GLU A 85 -9.67 1.38 -9.16
N TYR A 86 -9.67 2.52 -8.46
CA TYR A 86 -8.82 2.77 -7.30
C TYR A 86 -9.62 3.50 -6.22
N HIS A 87 -9.26 3.28 -4.97
CA HIS A 87 -9.81 4.02 -3.83
C HIS A 87 -8.73 4.88 -3.21
N LEU A 88 -9.04 6.16 -3.03
CA LEU A 88 -8.17 7.12 -2.34
C LEU A 88 -8.56 7.17 -0.87
N VAL A 89 -7.62 6.83 0.00
CA VAL A 89 -7.77 6.93 1.44
C VAL A 89 -7.20 8.28 1.89
N ARG A 90 -8.09 9.18 2.24
CA ARG A 90 -7.73 10.49 2.80
C ARG A 90 -7.55 10.35 4.30
N LEU A 91 -6.36 10.62 4.75
CA LEU A 91 -6.06 10.62 6.16
C LEU A 91 -6.58 11.91 6.81
N GLY A 92 -7.18 11.77 7.99
CA GLY A 92 -7.76 12.90 8.72
C GLY A 92 -6.73 13.85 9.31
N ASP A 93 -7.23 14.88 9.98
CA ASP A 93 -6.42 15.95 10.58
C ASP A 93 -5.47 15.44 11.68
N GLU A 94 -5.78 14.27 12.26
CA GLU A 94 -4.91 13.57 13.21
C GLU A 94 -3.52 13.25 12.64
N PHE A 95 -3.38 13.18 11.31
CA PHE A 95 -2.09 12.97 10.66
C PHE A 95 -1.23 14.23 10.60
N GLY A 96 -1.86 15.38 10.63
CA GLY A 96 -1.24 16.70 10.68
C GLY A 96 -0.21 17.00 9.58
N PRO A 97 0.16 18.27 9.38
CA PRO A 97 1.11 18.64 8.32
C PRO A 97 2.50 18.03 8.51
N ASP A 98 3.00 18.00 9.74
CA ASP A 98 4.32 17.42 10.05
C ASP A 98 4.35 15.90 9.87
N GLY A 99 3.27 15.21 10.22
CA GLY A 99 3.14 13.78 9.99
C GLY A 99 3.14 13.46 8.49
N ARG A 100 2.37 14.21 7.71
CA ARG A 100 2.30 14.11 6.26
C ARG A 100 3.67 14.35 5.62
N LYS A 101 4.36 15.42 6.04
CA LYS A 101 5.70 15.74 5.56
C LYS A 101 6.68 14.59 5.81
N ARG A 102 6.74 14.06 7.04
CA ARG A 102 7.64 12.95 7.37
C ARG A 102 7.34 11.68 6.55
N ALA A 103 6.07 11.39 6.30
CA ALA A 103 5.67 10.24 5.48
C ALA A 103 6.12 10.40 4.02
N VAL A 104 5.91 11.58 3.45
CA VAL A 104 6.32 11.91 2.07
C VAL A 104 7.83 11.90 1.93
N ASP A 105 8.56 12.54 2.86
CA ASP A 105 10.02 12.57 2.86
C ASP A 105 10.60 11.15 2.91
N TYR A 106 10.05 10.29 3.78
CA TYR A 106 10.46 8.90 3.85
C TYR A 106 10.23 8.16 2.53
N ALA A 107 9.01 8.21 1.99
CA ALA A 107 8.68 7.47 0.76
C ALA A 107 9.53 7.94 -0.43
N THR A 108 9.74 9.25 -0.56
CA THR A 108 10.56 9.85 -1.62
C THR A 108 12.02 9.41 -1.51
N ALA A 109 12.56 9.30 -0.29
CA ALA A 109 13.92 8.82 -0.05
C ALA A 109 14.13 7.33 -0.41
N GLN A 110 13.05 6.56 -0.55
CA GLN A 110 13.12 5.14 -0.96
C GLN A 110 13.16 4.96 -2.48
N VAL A 111 12.93 5.98 -3.27
CA VAL A 111 12.93 5.88 -4.74
C VAL A 111 14.29 5.37 -5.24
N GLY A 112 14.26 4.38 -6.13
CA GLY A 112 15.44 3.68 -6.64
C GLY A 112 15.87 2.45 -5.83
N GLN A 113 15.26 2.19 -4.67
CA GLN A 113 15.53 0.94 -3.92
C GLN A 113 14.91 -0.27 -4.61
N ALA A 114 15.58 -1.42 -4.48
CA ALA A 114 15.13 -2.67 -5.08
C ALA A 114 13.83 -3.19 -4.44
N PHE A 115 13.00 -3.88 -5.25
CA PHE A 115 11.80 -4.54 -4.76
C PHE A 115 12.13 -5.80 -3.94
N GLY A 116 11.42 -6.00 -2.84
CA GLY A 116 11.62 -7.13 -1.95
C GLY A 116 10.89 -8.41 -2.38
N PHE A 117 11.22 -9.00 -3.54
CA PHE A 117 10.64 -10.29 -3.94
C PHE A 117 10.76 -11.38 -2.88
N LEU A 118 11.92 -11.48 -2.23
CA LEU A 118 12.17 -12.46 -1.18
C LEU A 118 11.41 -12.11 0.12
N ALA A 119 11.19 -10.83 0.40
CA ALA A 119 10.34 -10.41 1.51
C ALA A 119 8.88 -10.82 1.25
N LEU A 120 8.39 -10.66 0.02
CA LEU A 120 7.06 -11.13 -0.37
C LEU A 120 6.94 -12.67 -0.28
N ALA A 121 7.96 -13.41 -0.72
CA ALA A 121 8.00 -14.87 -0.58
C ALA A 121 8.04 -15.30 0.90
N GLY A 122 8.79 -14.60 1.74
CA GLY A 122 8.83 -14.83 3.19
C GLY A 122 7.48 -14.55 3.86
N ALA A 123 6.81 -13.46 3.49
CA ALA A 123 5.46 -13.16 3.96
C ALA A 123 4.44 -14.22 3.50
N ALA A 124 4.53 -14.69 2.26
CA ALA A 124 3.68 -15.77 1.77
C ALA A 124 3.91 -17.08 2.53
N LEU A 125 5.17 -17.47 2.78
CA LEU A 125 5.51 -18.66 3.56
C LEU A 125 5.03 -18.56 5.01
N PHE A 126 5.13 -17.38 5.62
CA PHE A 126 4.58 -17.14 6.95
C PHE A 126 3.05 -17.31 6.97
N LEU A 127 2.36 -16.73 6.00
CA LEU A 127 0.89 -16.80 5.92
C LEU A 127 0.38 -18.20 5.61
N LEU A 128 1.10 -18.98 4.78
CA LEU A 128 0.69 -20.33 4.38
C LEU A 128 1.07 -21.42 5.39
N PHE A 129 2.21 -21.27 6.06
CA PHE A 129 2.80 -22.34 6.86
C PHE A 129 3.15 -21.94 8.30
N GLY A 130 2.91 -20.68 8.70
CA GLY A 130 3.32 -20.15 10.00
C GLY A 130 4.84 -20.04 10.18
N LEU A 131 5.61 -20.22 9.09
CA LEU A 131 7.07 -20.24 9.12
C LEU A 131 7.62 -18.80 9.11
N HIS A 132 8.20 -18.35 10.21
CA HIS A 132 8.91 -17.06 10.30
C HIS A 132 10.27 -17.15 9.57
N VAL A 133 10.23 -17.20 8.24
CA VAL A 133 11.45 -17.21 7.44
C VAL A 133 11.77 -15.77 7.06
N ARG A 134 12.69 -15.15 7.80
CA ARG A 134 13.32 -13.89 7.35
C ARG A 134 14.30 -14.21 6.23
N LEU A 135 13.80 -14.25 4.99
CA LEU A 135 14.60 -14.58 3.82
C LEU A 135 15.59 -13.47 3.41
N MET A 136 15.52 -12.27 4.01
CA MET A 136 16.49 -11.20 3.73
C MET A 136 16.76 -10.28 4.92
N ARG A 137 18.05 -9.93 5.06
CA ARG A 137 18.54 -8.73 5.75
C ARG A 137 18.63 -7.62 4.69
N GLY A 138 17.78 -6.61 4.76
CA GLY A 138 17.84 -5.43 3.88
C GLY A 138 16.52 -4.71 3.76
N ASP A 139 16.57 -3.43 3.38
CA ASP A 139 15.41 -2.51 3.25
C ASP A 139 14.59 -2.74 1.97
N HIS A 140 14.41 -4.00 1.57
CA HIS A 140 13.59 -4.32 0.39
C HIS A 140 12.12 -4.02 0.67
N GLN A 141 11.54 -3.17 -0.15
CA GLN A 141 10.18 -2.67 0.02
C GLN A 141 9.17 -3.52 -0.78
N ILE A 142 8.10 -3.94 -0.14
CA ILE A 142 6.85 -4.35 -0.81
C ILE A 142 5.89 -3.14 -0.79
N CYS A 143 4.91 -3.09 -1.70
CA CYS A 143 4.05 -1.91 -1.85
C CYS A 143 3.37 -1.50 -0.54
N SER A 144 2.78 -2.43 0.20
CA SER A 144 2.15 -2.16 1.49
C SER A 144 3.16 -1.85 2.59
N GLY A 145 4.30 -2.53 2.61
CA GLY A 145 5.38 -2.23 3.56
C GLY A 145 5.93 -0.81 3.41
N LEU A 146 6.08 -0.32 2.18
CA LEU A 146 6.47 1.07 1.89
C LEU A 146 5.46 2.06 2.48
N VAL A 147 4.17 1.89 2.18
CA VAL A 147 3.10 2.77 2.69
C VAL A 147 3.03 2.72 4.21
N VAL A 148 3.04 1.53 4.81
CA VAL A 148 2.99 1.37 6.28
C VAL A 148 4.17 2.06 6.95
N ARG A 149 5.40 1.87 6.46
CA ARG A 149 6.59 2.56 7.01
C ARG A 149 6.51 4.07 6.87
N ALA A 150 6.03 4.57 5.72
CA ALA A 150 5.81 6.00 5.54
C ALA A 150 4.81 6.55 6.57
N LEU A 151 3.69 5.87 6.77
CA LEU A 151 2.69 6.25 7.75
C LEU A 151 3.23 6.18 9.20
N GLN A 152 4.08 5.19 9.50
CA GLN A 152 4.78 5.10 10.80
C GLN A 152 5.73 6.26 11.03
N LYS A 153 6.48 6.69 10.01
CA LYS A 153 7.31 7.89 10.10
C LYS A 153 6.48 9.15 10.36
N GLY A 154 5.26 9.16 9.84
CA GLY A 154 4.28 10.21 10.11
C GLY A 154 3.61 10.13 11.49
N GLY A 155 3.71 9.00 12.20
CA GLY A 155 3.12 8.80 13.53
C GLY A 155 1.90 7.89 13.57
N LEU A 156 1.46 7.34 12.43
CA LEU A 156 0.36 6.37 12.36
C LEU A 156 0.88 4.92 12.36
N LEU A 157 0.00 3.97 12.64
CA LEU A 157 0.25 2.51 12.54
C LEU A 157 1.49 2.00 13.30
N GLN A 158 1.83 2.60 14.46
CA GLN A 158 3.06 2.30 15.22
C GLN A 158 3.18 0.84 15.66
N GLY A 159 2.06 0.11 15.84
CA GLY A 159 2.05 -1.29 16.23
C GLY A 159 2.06 -2.28 15.06
N ALA A 160 2.03 -1.81 13.81
CA ALA A 160 2.02 -2.69 12.64
C ALA A 160 3.44 -3.15 12.27
N ASP A 161 3.60 -4.42 11.86
CA ASP A 161 4.85 -4.89 11.24
C ASP A 161 4.79 -4.70 9.72
N PRO A 162 5.55 -3.74 9.15
CA PRO A 162 5.51 -3.45 7.72
C PRO A 162 5.89 -4.64 6.83
N ALA A 163 6.65 -5.61 7.37
CA ALA A 163 7.07 -6.80 6.62
C ALA A 163 5.93 -7.83 6.45
N LEU A 164 4.92 -7.76 7.31
CA LEU A 164 3.78 -8.70 7.33
C LEU A 164 2.48 -8.07 6.83
N MET A 165 2.47 -6.75 6.61
CA MET A 165 1.28 -6.02 6.16
C MET A 165 1.07 -6.20 4.66
N LEU A 166 -0.11 -6.67 4.29
CA LEU A 166 -0.58 -6.78 2.90
C LEU A 166 -1.50 -5.59 2.54
N PRO A 167 -1.76 -5.31 1.26
CA PRO A 167 -2.73 -4.29 0.87
C PRO A 167 -4.12 -4.50 1.47
N ALA A 168 -4.56 -5.76 1.64
CA ALA A 168 -5.81 -6.11 2.31
C ALA A 168 -5.85 -5.72 3.80
N ASP A 169 -4.70 -5.75 4.49
CA ASP A 169 -4.62 -5.28 5.89
C ASP A 169 -4.87 -3.78 5.99
N LEU A 170 -4.24 -2.99 5.10
CA LEU A 170 -4.50 -1.55 4.99
C LEU A 170 -5.98 -1.30 4.66
N ALA A 171 -6.53 -2.05 3.70
CA ALA A 171 -7.93 -1.93 3.33
C ALA A 171 -8.86 -2.21 4.52
N LYS A 172 -8.55 -3.20 5.35
CA LYS A 172 -9.32 -3.53 6.55
C LYS A 172 -9.20 -2.45 7.62
N ILE A 173 -7.99 -1.96 7.90
CA ILE A 173 -7.75 -0.91 8.91
C ILE A 173 -8.51 0.37 8.57
N TYR A 174 -8.57 0.75 7.30
CA TYR A 174 -9.23 1.96 6.84
C TYR A 174 -10.64 1.70 6.25
N GLU A 175 -11.20 0.50 6.46
CA GLU A 175 -12.54 0.09 6.01
C GLU A 175 -12.80 0.33 4.52
N VAL A 176 -11.78 0.12 3.68
CA VAL A 176 -11.87 0.26 2.22
C VAL A 176 -12.58 -0.95 1.63
N LYS A 177 -13.90 -0.96 1.76
CA LYS A 177 -14.76 -2.02 1.19
C LYS A 177 -14.82 -1.91 -0.34
N PRO A 178 -14.99 -3.05 -1.04
CA PRO A 178 -15.21 -3.04 -2.49
C PRO A 178 -16.48 -2.31 -2.89
#